data_9faaed487959466e9f39e4c5618f3794
#
_entry.id   9faaed487959466e9f39e4c5618f3794
#
_cell.length_a   1.000
_cell.length_b   1.000
_cell.length_c   1.000
_cell.angle_alpha   90.00
_cell.angle_beta   90.00
_cell.angle_gamma   90.00
#
_symmetry.space_group_name_H-M   'P 1'
#
loop_
_entity.id
_entity.type
_entity.pdbx_description
1 polymer ?
#
loop_
_entity_poly.entity_id
_entity_poly.type
_entity_poly.pdbx_seq_one_letter_code
_entity_poly.pdbx_strand_id
1 'polypeptide(L)'
;MDTPVVLITGALTGIGRATAIAFAKKGAKVVIAGRRDEAGKVLADELRSLGSQADFIHADVRKDDEVRALVDETVARFGRLDVAVNNAGTEGQVGPITDQTAATYAATFDTNVLGVILSMKHEVRVMQGQGSGSIINISSTYGHEGAAGASVYVGSKHAVEGITKSVALEIAKS
;
A
#
# COMPACT_ATOMS: atom_id res chain seq x y z
N MET A 1 11.77 2.69 23.35
CA MET A 1 10.80 2.18 22.37
C MET A 1 11.57 1.81 21.13
N ASP A 2 11.35 0.63 20.60
CA ASP A 2 12.04 0.24 19.37
C ASP A 2 11.58 1.11 18.21
N THR A 3 12.50 1.38 17.27
CA THR A 3 12.22 2.17 16.08
C THR A 3 11.25 1.41 15.16
N PRO A 4 10.08 1.94 14.84
CA PRO A 4 9.10 1.21 14.04
C PRO A 4 9.57 0.98 12.60
N VAL A 5 9.23 -0.17 12.04
CA VAL A 5 9.44 -0.54 10.64
C VAL A 5 8.15 -0.30 9.86
N VAL A 6 8.24 0.53 8.83
CA VAL A 6 7.10 0.99 8.03
C VAL A 6 7.29 0.58 6.58
N LEU A 7 6.32 -0.14 6.02
CA LEU A 7 6.27 -0.49 4.60
C LEU A 7 5.22 0.38 3.90
N ILE A 8 5.55 0.97 2.75
CA ILE A 8 4.65 1.85 2.00
C ILE A 8 4.64 1.42 0.53
N THR A 9 3.50 0.99 0.02
CA THR A 9 3.31 0.69 -1.40
C THR A 9 2.93 1.94 -2.20
N GLY A 10 3.32 2.01 -3.48
CA GLY A 10 3.07 3.19 -4.30
C GLY A 10 3.77 4.45 -3.78
N ALA A 11 4.90 4.30 -3.11
CA ALA A 11 5.59 5.36 -2.37
C ALA A 11 6.33 6.38 -3.24
N LEU A 12 6.43 6.17 -4.56
CA LEU A 12 7.35 6.94 -5.40
C LEU A 12 6.83 8.34 -5.77
N THR A 13 5.57 8.64 -5.52
CA THR A 13 4.94 9.92 -5.84
C THR A 13 3.80 10.26 -4.86
N GLY A 14 3.31 11.48 -4.91
CA GLY A 14 2.08 11.92 -4.23
C GLY A 14 2.05 11.63 -2.74
N ILE A 15 0.91 11.10 -2.28
CA ILE A 15 0.64 10.80 -0.86
C ILE A 15 1.66 9.80 -0.31
N GLY A 16 1.96 8.73 -1.06
CA GLY A 16 2.91 7.70 -0.61
C GLY A 16 4.31 8.26 -0.35
N ARG A 17 4.80 9.14 -1.24
CA ARG A 17 6.10 9.81 -1.06
C ARG A 17 6.09 10.73 0.16
N ALA A 18 5.06 11.54 0.31
CA ALA A 18 4.92 12.43 1.46
C ALA A 18 4.85 11.63 2.78
N THR A 19 4.14 10.50 2.78
CA THR A 19 4.05 9.59 3.92
C THR A 19 5.42 9.00 4.26
N ALA A 20 6.19 8.53 3.27
CA ALA A 20 7.53 7.99 3.48
C ALA A 20 8.47 9.04 4.13
N ILE A 21 8.45 10.27 3.63
CA ILE A 21 9.23 11.38 4.21
C ILE A 21 8.78 11.69 5.64
N ALA A 22 7.48 11.69 5.90
CA ALA A 22 6.96 11.97 7.25
C ALA A 22 7.41 10.92 8.27
N PHE A 23 7.35 9.63 7.93
CA PHE A 23 7.85 8.55 8.78
C PHE A 23 9.36 8.61 8.97
N ALA A 24 10.13 8.87 7.91
CA ALA A 24 11.58 9.01 7.98
C ALA A 24 11.99 10.14 8.95
N LYS A 25 11.35 11.31 8.84
CA LYS A 25 11.57 12.45 9.76
C LYS A 25 11.22 12.16 11.22
N LYS A 26 10.39 11.15 11.47
CA LYS A 26 10.06 10.66 12.83
C LYS A 26 11.02 9.56 13.30
N GLY A 27 12.03 9.23 12.51
CA GLY A 27 13.05 8.24 12.86
C GLY A 27 12.63 6.79 12.57
N ALA A 28 11.52 6.54 11.89
CA ALA A 28 11.13 5.19 11.50
C ALA A 28 12.13 4.58 10.51
N LYS A 29 12.24 3.24 10.49
CA LYS A 29 12.84 2.50 9.39
C LYS A 29 11.80 2.38 8.28
N VAL A 30 12.12 2.76 7.05
CA VAL A 30 11.13 2.88 5.98
C VAL A 30 11.48 2.01 4.79
N VAL A 31 10.60 1.08 4.44
CA VAL A 31 10.63 0.36 3.18
C VAL A 31 9.62 0.97 2.23
N ILE A 32 10.08 1.36 1.05
CA ILE A 32 9.25 1.92 0.00
C ILE A 32 9.17 0.95 -1.17
N ALA A 33 7.98 0.76 -1.72
CA ALA A 33 7.76 -0.14 -2.85
C ALA A 33 7.09 0.55 -4.03
N GLY A 34 7.42 0.08 -5.22
CA GLY A 34 6.87 0.54 -6.49
C GLY A 34 7.55 -0.11 -7.68
N ARG A 35 7.11 0.23 -8.89
CA ARG A 35 7.54 -0.43 -10.14
C ARG A 35 8.70 0.27 -10.87
N ARG A 36 9.14 1.44 -10.40
CA ARG A 36 10.17 2.26 -11.07
C ARG A 36 11.45 2.27 -10.24
N ASP A 37 12.42 1.44 -10.63
CA ASP A 37 13.62 1.16 -9.84
C ASP A 37 14.45 2.41 -9.57
N GLU A 38 14.73 3.21 -10.59
CA GLU A 38 15.55 4.41 -10.43
C GLU A 38 14.90 5.44 -9.50
N ALA A 39 13.59 5.68 -9.65
CA ALA A 39 12.86 6.58 -8.76
C ALA A 39 12.81 6.04 -7.32
N GLY A 40 12.75 4.72 -7.16
CA GLY A 40 12.78 4.06 -5.85
C GLY A 40 14.12 4.24 -5.16
N LYS A 41 15.23 4.00 -5.85
CA LYS A 41 16.59 4.20 -5.33
C LYS A 41 16.83 5.64 -4.91
N VAL A 42 16.46 6.61 -5.77
CA VAL A 42 16.59 8.04 -5.48
C VAL A 42 15.80 8.42 -4.22
N LEU A 43 14.56 7.95 -4.08
CA LEU A 43 13.78 8.24 -2.88
C LEU A 43 14.36 7.55 -1.63
N ALA A 44 14.86 6.32 -1.72
CA ALA A 44 15.51 5.65 -0.60
C ALA A 44 16.74 6.44 -0.11
N ASP A 45 17.56 6.96 -1.03
CA ASP A 45 18.71 7.80 -0.69
C ASP A 45 18.28 9.12 -0.03
N GLU A 46 17.22 9.75 -0.54
CA GLU A 46 16.61 10.92 0.09
C GLU A 46 16.18 10.63 1.54
N LEU A 47 15.47 9.52 1.77
CA LEU A 47 15.03 9.14 3.11
C LEU A 47 16.22 8.86 4.05
N ARG A 48 17.28 8.25 3.55
CA ARG A 48 18.55 8.04 4.30
C ARG A 48 19.21 9.37 4.67
N SER A 49 19.18 10.35 3.78
CA SER A 49 19.71 11.70 4.07
C SER A 49 18.95 12.44 5.18
N LEU A 50 17.70 12.03 5.45
CA LEU A 50 16.90 12.51 6.56
C LEU A 50 17.20 11.79 7.89
N GLY A 51 18.14 10.84 7.90
CA GLY A 51 18.53 10.07 9.08
C GLY A 51 17.76 8.76 9.28
N SER A 52 16.88 8.36 8.34
CA SER A 52 16.18 7.09 8.41
C SER A 52 17.03 5.94 7.86
N GLN A 53 16.85 4.73 8.40
CA GLN A 53 17.21 3.51 7.67
C GLN A 53 16.10 3.27 6.63
N ALA A 54 16.41 3.37 5.36
CA ALA A 54 15.41 3.25 4.30
C ALA A 54 15.90 2.38 3.15
N ASP A 55 14.99 1.55 2.62
CA ASP A 55 15.24 0.71 1.47
C ASP A 55 14.10 0.79 0.45
N PHE A 56 14.47 0.62 -0.82
CA PHE A 56 13.52 0.40 -1.91
C PHE A 56 13.50 -1.07 -2.29
N ILE A 57 12.29 -1.60 -2.45
CA ILE A 57 12.05 -2.95 -3.00
C ILE A 57 11.10 -2.81 -4.18
N HIS A 58 11.50 -3.37 -5.33
CA HIS A 58 10.62 -3.43 -6.49
C HIS A 58 9.41 -4.32 -6.21
N ALA A 59 8.19 -3.84 -6.44
CA ALA A 59 6.98 -4.66 -6.39
C ALA A 59 5.85 -4.06 -7.21
N ASP A 60 5.17 -4.93 -7.97
CA ASP A 60 3.85 -4.69 -8.52
C ASP A 60 2.80 -5.34 -7.60
N VAL A 61 1.98 -4.51 -6.94
CA VAL A 61 0.98 -4.99 -5.97
C VAL A 61 -0.06 -5.93 -6.57
N ARG A 62 -0.17 -6.01 -7.89
CA ARG A 62 -1.07 -6.92 -8.61
C ARG A 62 -0.55 -8.36 -8.65
N LYS A 63 0.68 -8.62 -8.21
CA LYS A 63 1.36 -9.92 -8.29
C LYS A 63 1.62 -10.47 -6.88
N ASP A 64 0.99 -11.57 -6.55
CA ASP A 64 1.04 -12.18 -5.21
C ASP A 64 2.46 -12.56 -4.78
N ASP A 65 3.26 -13.10 -5.68
CA ASP A 65 4.65 -13.48 -5.43
C ASP A 65 5.55 -12.26 -5.15
N GLU A 66 5.37 -11.16 -5.91
CA GLU A 66 6.12 -9.92 -5.67
C GLU A 66 5.72 -9.26 -4.33
N VAL A 67 4.43 -9.27 -3.99
CA VAL A 67 3.95 -8.74 -2.70
C VAL A 67 4.43 -9.60 -1.53
N ARG A 68 4.40 -10.93 -1.68
CA ARG A 68 4.97 -11.83 -0.69
C ARG A 68 6.46 -11.55 -0.46
N ALA A 69 7.23 -11.47 -1.54
CA ALA A 69 8.66 -11.19 -1.47
C ALA A 69 8.94 -9.83 -0.81
N LEU A 70 8.15 -8.80 -1.14
CA LEU A 70 8.25 -7.46 -0.53
C LEU A 70 8.11 -7.52 1.00
N VAL A 71 7.09 -8.21 1.50
CA VAL A 71 6.84 -8.32 2.94
C VAL A 71 7.91 -9.18 3.62
N ASP A 72 8.26 -10.33 3.03
CA ASP A 72 9.26 -11.25 3.57
C ASP A 72 10.64 -10.56 3.62
N GLU A 73 11.03 -9.83 2.59
CA GLU A 73 12.29 -9.10 2.53
C GLU A 73 12.33 -7.91 3.52
N THR A 74 11.19 -7.24 3.73
CA THR A 74 11.07 -6.21 4.77
C THR A 74 11.39 -6.79 6.15
N VAL A 75 10.81 -7.95 6.47
CA VAL A 75 11.06 -8.63 7.76
C VAL A 75 12.48 -9.18 7.84
N ALA A 76 13.02 -9.73 6.75
CA ALA A 76 14.39 -10.22 6.73
C ALA A 76 15.42 -9.11 6.98
N ARG A 77 15.19 -7.90 6.47
CA ARG A 77 16.10 -6.76 6.64
C ARG A 77 15.97 -6.08 8.00
N PHE A 78 14.77 -5.94 8.53
CA PHE A 78 14.50 -5.10 9.70
C PHE A 78 13.97 -5.87 10.92
N GLY A 79 13.72 -7.18 10.78
CA GLY A 79 13.32 -8.10 11.85
C GLY A 79 11.81 -8.09 12.16
N ARG A 80 11.05 -7.12 11.64
CA ARG A 80 9.62 -6.93 11.94
C ARG A 80 8.92 -6.05 10.90
N LEU A 81 7.60 -5.98 10.97
CA LEU A 81 6.76 -5.03 10.26
C LEU A 81 5.73 -4.43 11.23
N ASP A 82 5.87 -3.15 11.57
CA ASP A 82 5.00 -2.49 12.54
C ASP A 82 3.83 -1.77 11.88
N VAL A 83 4.09 -1.12 10.75
CA VAL A 83 3.09 -0.35 10.02
C VAL A 83 3.18 -0.67 8.53
N ALA A 84 2.05 -1.00 7.93
CA ALA A 84 1.91 -1.13 6.49
C ALA A 84 0.96 -0.05 5.97
N VAL A 85 1.38 0.67 4.92
CA VAL A 85 0.57 1.69 4.25
C VAL A 85 0.32 1.26 2.81
N ASN A 86 -0.86 0.75 2.54
CA ASN A 86 -1.33 0.33 1.23
C ASN A 86 -1.85 1.55 0.47
N ASN A 87 -0.90 2.24 -0.20
CA ASN A 87 -1.17 3.48 -0.89
C ASN A 87 -1.18 3.32 -2.43
N ALA A 88 -0.61 2.24 -2.97
CA ALA A 88 -0.63 2.01 -4.42
C ALA A 88 -2.05 2.06 -4.97
N GLY A 89 -2.27 2.90 -5.98
CA GLY A 89 -3.60 3.08 -6.56
C GLY A 89 -3.56 3.90 -7.85
N THR A 90 -4.67 3.86 -8.56
CA THR A 90 -4.90 4.63 -9.80
C THR A 90 -6.37 5.08 -9.86
N GLU A 91 -6.61 6.23 -10.46
CA GLU A 91 -7.98 6.68 -10.77
C GLU A 91 -8.59 5.91 -11.96
N GLY A 92 -7.73 5.26 -12.77
CA GLY A 92 -8.16 4.53 -13.94
C GLY A 92 -8.63 5.47 -15.07
N GLN A 93 -9.54 4.96 -15.90
CA GLN A 93 -10.15 5.74 -16.97
C GLN A 93 -11.39 6.48 -16.46
N VAL A 94 -11.34 7.80 -16.49
CA VAL A 94 -12.49 8.67 -16.22
C VAL A 94 -13.37 8.74 -17.47
N GLY A 95 -14.67 8.66 -17.31
CA GLY A 95 -15.66 8.72 -18.40
C GLY A 95 -17.01 8.12 -17.97
N PRO A 96 -18.05 8.27 -18.82
CA PRO A 96 -19.38 7.71 -18.54
C PRO A 96 -19.32 6.19 -18.46
N ILE A 97 -20.32 5.60 -17.79
CA ILE A 97 -20.40 4.13 -17.61
C ILE A 97 -20.47 3.39 -18.95
N THR A 98 -21.03 4.01 -19.98
CA THR A 98 -21.13 3.45 -21.32
C THR A 98 -19.79 3.23 -22.01
N ASP A 99 -18.75 3.93 -21.59
CA ASP A 99 -17.40 3.86 -22.16
C ASP A 99 -16.48 2.92 -21.36
N GLN A 100 -16.97 2.41 -20.22
CA GLN A 100 -16.19 1.49 -19.40
C GLN A 100 -16.19 0.08 -20.01
N THR A 101 -15.07 -0.59 -19.90
CA THR A 101 -14.81 -1.92 -20.45
C THR A 101 -14.26 -2.85 -19.40
N ALA A 102 -14.21 -4.14 -19.68
CA ALA A 102 -13.51 -5.10 -18.81
C ALA A 102 -12.03 -4.73 -18.61
N ALA A 103 -11.39 -4.16 -19.62
CA ALA A 103 -9.99 -3.73 -19.51
C ALA A 103 -9.81 -2.51 -18.59
N THR A 104 -10.69 -1.51 -18.67
CA THR A 104 -10.64 -0.33 -17.79
C THR A 104 -10.98 -0.70 -16.34
N TYR A 105 -11.93 -1.63 -16.15
CA TYR A 105 -12.21 -2.22 -14.85
C TYR A 105 -10.97 -2.92 -14.26
N ALA A 106 -10.39 -3.86 -15.02
CA ALA A 106 -9.22 -4.62 -14.56
C ALA A 106 -8.05 -3.69 -14.22
N ALA A 107 -7.73 -2.70 -15.07
CA ALA A 107 -6.65 -1.74 -14.82
C ALA A 107 -6.80 -1.01 -13.46
N THR A 108 -8.04 -0.72 -13.05
CA THR A 108 -8.34 -0.04 -11.79
C THR A 108 -8.43 -1.03 -10.63
N PHE A 109 -9.24 -2.08 -10.75
CA PHE A 109 -9.49 -3.02 -9.67
C PHE A 109 -8.29 -3.90 -9.33
N ASP A 110 -7.49 -4.31 -10.32
CA ASP A 110 -6.28 -5.10 -10.05
C ASP A 110 -5.27 -4.32 -9.19
N THR A 111 -5.19 -3.00 -9.39
CA THR A 111 -4.30 -2.17 -8.57
C THR A 111 -4.96 -1.81 -7.24
N ASN A 112 -6.17 -1.24 -7.25
CA ASN A 112 -6.78 -0.62 -6.08
C ASN A 112 -7.39 -1.64 -5.11
N VAL A 113 -7.86 -2.79 -5.60
CA VAL A 113 -8.58 -3.79 -4.81
C VAL A 113 -7.76 -5.05 -4.63
N LEU A 114 -7.38 -5.73 -5.73
CA LEU A 114 -6.55 -6.93 -5.64
C LEU A 114 -5.22 -6.62 -4.95
N GLY A 115 -4.57 -5.50 -5.32
CA GLY A 115 -3.32 -5.08 -4.69
C GLY A 115 -3.44 -4.88 -3.18
N VAL A 116 -4.54 -4.33 -2.69
CA VAL A 116 -4.81 -4.20 -1.24
C VAL A 116 -5.05 -5.57 -0.60
N ILE A 117 -5.81 -6.45 -1.23
CA ILE A 117 -6.06 -7.82 -0.73
C ILE A 117 -4.74 -8.58 -0.59
N LEU A 118 -3.91 -8.58 -1.62
CA LEU A 118 -2.62 -9.28 -1.63
C LEU A 118 -1.65 -8.70 -0.59
N SER A 119 -1.61 -7.38 -0.46
CA SER A 119 -0.80 -6.71 0.57
C SER A 119 -1.25 -7.13 1.96
N MET A 120 -2.52 -6.96 2.28
CA MET A 120 -3.08 -7.36 3.59
C MET A 120 -2.88 -8.85 3.90
N LYS A 121 -3.02 -9.73 2.90
CA LYS A 121 -2.77 -11.19 3.05
C LYS A 121 -1.40 -11.47 3.66
N HIS A 122 -0.36 -10.83 3.14
CA HIS A 122 1.02 -11.08 3.60
C HIS A 122 1.39 -10.27 4.83
N GLU A 123 0.86 -9.06 4.97
CA GLU A 123 1.04 -8.18 6.14
C GLU A 123 0.40 -8.80 7.39
N VAL A 124 -0.85 -9.22 7.30
CA VAL A 124 -1.58 -9.88 8.38
C VAL A 124 -0.86 -11.15 8.83
N ARG A 125 -0.39 -11.98 7.89
CA ARG A 125 0.38 -13.19 8.21
C ARG A 125 1.58 -12.88 9.10
N VAL A 126 2.31 -11.83 8.82
CA VAL A 126 3.49 -11.43 9.60
C VAL A 126 3.07 -10.81 10.93
N MET A 127 2.13 -9.87 10.92
CA MET A 127 1.71 -9.12 12.11
C MET A 127 1.02 -10.01 13.14
N GLN A 128 0.24 -11.01 12.70
CA GLN A 128 -0.30 -12.04 13.60
C GLN A 128 0.79 -12.86 14.28
N GLY A 129 1.82 -13.26 13.53
CA GLY A 129 2.99 -13.95 14.10
C GLY A 129 3.78 -13.10 15.10
N GLN A 130 3.73 -11.77 14.97
CA GLN A 130 4.36 -10.81 15.89
C GLN A 130 3.47 -10.48 17.10
N GLY A 131 2.17 -10.74 17.03
CA GLY A 131 1.18 -10.30 18.02
C GLY A 131 0.94 -8.79 18.03
N SER A 132 1.35 -8.07 16.99
CA SER A 132 1.16 -6.61 16.86
C SER A 132 1.40 -6.12 15.45
N GLY A 133 0.73 -5.03 15.08
CA GLY A 133 0.88 -4.36 13.80
C GLY A 133 -0.25 -3.35 13.53
N SER A 134 -0.07 -2.52 12.52
CA SER A 134 -1.09 -1.57 12.05
C SER A 134 -1.09 -1.51 10.54
N ILE A 135 -2.25 -1.69 9.91
CA ILE A 135 -2.44 -1.61 8.46
C ILE A 135 -3.31 -0.40 8.13
N ILE A 136 -2.83 0.43 7.23
CA ILE A 136 -3.52 1.63 6.74
C ILE A 136 -3.76 1.47 5.24
N ASN A 137 -5.02 1.33 4.84
CA ASN A 137 -5.40 1.30 3.44
C ASN A 137 -5.87 2.68 2.98
N ILE A 138 -5.27 3.22 1.94
CA ILE A 138 -5.62 4.54 1.43
C ILE A 138 -6.90 4.45 0.58
N SER A 139 -8.00 4.94 1.14
CA SER A 139 -9.27 5.10 0.45
C SER A 139 -9.37 6.48 -0.24
N SER A 140 -10.53 7.05 -0.29
CA SER A 140 -10.87 8.36 -0.88
C SER A 140 -12.20 8.82 -0.27
N THR A 141 -12.54 10.10 -0.41
CA THR A 141 -13.93 10.57 -0.19
C THR A 141 -14.90 9.79 -1.06
N TYR A 142 -14.46 9.32 -2.23
CA TYR A 142 -15.22 8.44 -3.12
C TYR A 142 -15.32 6.97 -2.65
N GLY A 143 -14.84 6.66 -1.45
CA GLY A 143 -15.16 5.43 -0.73
C GLY A 143 -16.53 5.45 -0.06
N HIS A 144 -17.15 6.64 0.07
CA HIS A 144 -18.47 6.86 0.70
C HIS A 144 -19.45 7.56 -0.23
N GLU A 145 -18.97 8.20 -1.30
CA GLU A 145 -19.77 9.03 -2.19
C GLU A 145 -19.64 8.57 -3.63
N GLY A 146 -20.65 8.89 -4.45
CA GLY A 146 -20.60 8.70 -5.90
C GLY A 146 -19.98 9.90 -6.60
N ALA A 147 -19.37 9.67 -7.78
CA ALA A 147 -18.86 10.74 -8.65
C ALA A 147 -19.19 10.43 -10.11
N ALA A 148 -19.78 11.40 -10.80
CA ALA A 148 -20.07 11.27 -12.22
C ALA A 148 -18.76 11.05 -13.02
N GLY A 149 -18.76 10.07 -13.92
CA GLY A 149 -17.59 9.74 -14.72
C GLY A 149 -16.47 8.96 -14.00
N ALA A 150 -16.63 8.60 -12.72
CA ALA A 150 -15.62 7.88 -11.95
C ALA A 150 -16.14 6.57 -11.35
N SER A 151 -17.18 5.96 -11.95
CA SER A 151 -17.89 4.81 -11.38
C SER A 151 -16.97 3.63 -11.00
N VAL A 152 -16.01 3.28 -11.83
CA VAL A 152 -15.07 2.18 -11.58
C VAL A 152 -14.13 2.53 -10.41
N TYR A 153 -13.59 3.75 -10.37
CA TYR A 153 -12.77 4.22 -9.26
C TYR A 153 -13.56 4.26 -7.94
N VAL A 154 -14.74 4.87 -7.96
CA VAL A 154 -15.68 4.91 -6.82
C VAL A 154 -15.93 3.50 -6.28
N GLY A 155 -16.31 2.56 -7.17
CA GLY A 155 -16.53 1.16 -6.79
C GLY A 155 -15.29 0.53 -6.15
N SER A 156 -14.10 0.80 -6.69
CA SER A 156 -12.84 0.29 -6.13
C SER A 156 -12.58 0.81 -4.71
N LYS A 157 -12.87 2.09 -4.44
CA LYS A 157 -12.64 2.69 -3.11
C LYS A 157 -13.69 2.23 -2.08
N HIS A 158 -14.94 2.03 -2.46
CA HIS A 158 -15.94 1.35 -1.62
C HIS A 158 -15.51 -0.08 -1.27
N ALA A 159 -14.95 -0.82 -2.23
CA ALA A 159 -14.42 -2.16 -2.00
C ALA A 159 -13.27 -2.15 -0.96
N VAL A 160 -12.32 -1.23 -1.07
CA VAL A 160 -11.21 -1.08 -0.10
C VAL A 160 -11.73 -0.89 1.32
N GLU A 161 -12.75 -0.07 1.52
CA GLU A 161 -13.33 0.15 2.85
C GLU A 161 -14.05 -1.07 3.40
N GLY A 162 -14.84 -1.76 2.55
CA GLY A 162 -15.50 -3.00 2.93
C GLY A 162 -14.51 -4.09 3.33
N ILE A 163 -13.47 -4.28 2.53
CA ILE A 163 -12.38 -5.24 2.80
C ILE A 163 -11.66 -4.89 4.10
N THR A 164 -11.31 -3.63 4.30
CA THR A 164 -10.63 -3.16 5.51
C THR A 164 -11.43 -3.50 6.77
N LYS A 165 -12.74 -3.22 6.76
CA LYS A 165 -13.65 -3.54 7.88
C LYS A 165 -13.74 -5.04 8.13
N SER A 166 -13.86 -5.85 7.08
CA SER A 166 -13.95 -7.31 7.18
C SER A 166 -12.67 -7.91 7.78
N VAL A 167 -11.51 -7.57 7.23
CA VAL A 167 -10.23 -8.07 7.74
C VAL A 167 -9.98 -7.61 9.18
N ALA A 168 -10.34 -6.38 9.54
CA ALA A 168 -10.23 -5.92 10.93
C ALA A 168 -11.04 -6.79 11.90
N LEU A 169 -12.23 -7.26 11.51
CA LEU A 169 -13.04 -8.19 12.32
C LEU A 169 -12.41 -9.58 12.41
N GLU A 170 -11.77 -10.07 11.33
CA GLU A 170 -11.11 -11.37 11.29
C GLU A 170 -9.93 -11.43 12.28
N ILE A 171 -9.17 -10.34 12.41
CA ILE A 171 -7.94 -10.30 13.20
C ILE A 171 -8.08 -9.63 14.57
N ALA A 172 -9.26 -9.16 14.93
CA ALA A 172 -9.48 -8.38 16.16
C ALA A 172 -9.13 -9.11 17.48
N LYS A 173 -8.92 -10.42 17.42
CA LYS A 173 -8.63 -11.27 18.60
C LYS A 173 -7.28 -11.97 18.51
N SER A 174 -6.48 -11.63 17.50
CA SER A 174 -5.17 -12.25 17.27
C SER A 174 -4.02 -11.32 17.58
#